data_69614dfb9c1f56bf38133f0139492f8b
#
_entry.id   69614dfb9c1f56bf38133f0139492f8b
#
_cell.length_a   1.000
_cell.length_b   1.000
_cell.length_c   1.000
_cell.angle_alpha   90.00
_cell.angle_beta   90.00
_cell.angle_gamma   90.00
#
_symmetry.space_group_name_H-M   'P 1'
#
loop_
_entity.id
_entity.type
_entity.pdbx_description
1 polymer ?
#
loop_
_entity_poly.entity_id
_entity_poly.type
_entity_poly.pdbx_seq_one_letter_code
_entity_poly.pdbx_strand_id
1 'polypeptide(L)'
;MPSAHAAKPILVFAASSLTDSYTQLGQRFEAAHPGVKVNFSFLASSTLATQIKSGAPADIFVSASPVDMKGFSNASDYLINLVVLATNKNSKINKISDLNGKVTWIQCAHEVPCGMAADAALISEGVNTKPVSLEPKVTSALAKLLADEVDAAIVYKTDVLSNSKKLKSIDFSDQKAAATTYQIAVLSKNRWAATFADFLKSRATLRFLKSKGFELP
;
A
#
# COMPACT_ATOMS: atom_id res chain seq x y z
N MET A 1 -32.18 -8.17 -29.92
CA MET A 1 -30.92 -7.50 -29.45
C MET A 1 -30.06 -8.58 -28.80
N PRO A 2 -28.79 -8.75 -29.16
CA PRO A 2 -27.97 -9.73 -28.49
C PRO A 2 -27.80 -9.33 -27.03
N SER A 3 -28.12 -10.22 -26.12
CA SER A 3 -27.85 -10.10 -24.70
C SER A 3 -26.35 -9.90 -24.51
N ALA A 4 -25.92 -8.70 -24.11
CA ALA A 4 -24.51 -8.48 -23.77
C ALA A 4 -24.20 -9.37 -22.57
N HIS A 5 -23.52 -10.49 -22.81
CA HIS A 5 -22.97 -11.30 -21.72
C HIS A 5 -22.08 -10.35 -20.87
N ALA A 6 -22.49 -10.10 -19.63
CA ALA A 6 -21.68 -9.32 -18.70
C ALA A 6 -20.29 -9.92 -18.64
N ALA A 7 -19.27 -9.10 -18.86
CA ALA A 7 -17.89 -9.54 -18.79
C ALA A 7 -17.60 -10.09 -17.38
N LYS A 8 -16.83 -11.19 -17.30
CA LYS A 8 -16.38 -11.70 -16.00
C LYS A 8 -15.63 -10.58 -15.28
N PRO A 9 -15.96 -10.27 -14.02
CA PRO A 9 -15.26 -9.23 -13.26
C PRO A 9 -13.76 -9.50 -13.18
N ILE A 10 -12.98 -8.45 -13.12
CA ILE A 10 -11.53 -8.51 -12.86
C ILE A 10 -11.34 -8.62 -11.35
N LEU A 11 -10.67 -9.65 -10.87
CA LEU A 11 -10.37 -9.82 -9.45
C LEU A 11 -8.95 -9.35 -9.17
N VAL A 12 -8.82 -8.23 -8.49
CA VAL A 12 -7.53 -7.57 -8.18
C VAL A 12 -7.22 -7.73 -6.70
N PHE A 13 -6.15 -8.46 -6.40
CA PHE A 13 -5.61 -8.58 -5.06
C PHE A 13 -4.47 -7.54 -4.93
N ALA A 14 -4.64 -6.54 -4.09
CA ALA A 14 -3.72 -5.41 -3.99
C ALA A 14 -3.38 -5.07 -2.53
N ALA A 15 -2.13 -4.67 -2.30
CA ALA A 15 -1.66 -4.20 -1.00
C ALA A 15 -2.61 -3.13 -0.44
N SER A 16 -2.92 -3.19 0.86
CA SER A 16 -3.88 -2.30 1.53
C SER A 16 -3.55 -0.81 1.42
N SER A 17 -2.28 -0.45 1.25
CA SER A 17 -1.82 0.91 0.98
C SER A 17 -2.29 1.49 -0.36
N LEU A 18 -2.78 0.64 -1.28
CA LEU A 18 -3.32 1.04 -2.58
C LEU A 18 -4.83 1.33 -2.55
N THR A 19 -5.52 1.10 -1.42
CA THR A 19 -6.99 1.15 -1.32
C THR A 19 -7.56 2.41 -1.96
N ASP A 20 -7.15 3.59 -1.52
CA ASP A 20 -7.73 4.86 -1.97
C ASP A 20 -7.46 5.13 -3.46
N SER A 21 -6.21 4.91 -3.89
CA SER A 21 -5.80 5.16 -5.26
C SER A 21 -6.43 4.17 -6.23
N TYR A 22 -6.44 2.87 -5.87
CA TYR A 22 -6.96 1.82 -6.74
C TYR A 22 -8.47 1.81 -6.84
N THR A 23 -9.19 2.17 -5.77
CA THR A 23 -10.64 2.37 -5.83
C THR A 23 -10.99 3.44 -6.87
N GLN A 24 -10.29 4.58 -6.87
CA GLN A 24 -10.49 5.63 -7.87
C GLN A 24 -10.11 5.17 -9.28
N LEU A 25 -9.02 4.42 -9.44
CA LEU A 25 -8.60 3.90 -10.74
C LEU A 25 -9.57 2.84 -11.28
N GLY A 26 -10.10 1.97 -10.42
CA GLY A 26 -11.13 1.01 -10.79
C GLY A 26 -12.38 1.70 -11.32
N GLN A 27 -12.86 2.73 -10.63
CA GLN A 27 -14.01 3.53 -11.06
C GLN A 27 -13.77 4.20 -12.43
N ARG A 28 -12.57 4.77 -12.64
CA ARG A 28 -12.21 5.39 -13.93
C ARG A 28 -12.16 4.36 -15.06
N PHE A 29 -11.62 3.17 -14.79
CA PHE A 29 -11.55 2.09 -15.75
C PHE A 29 -12.95 1.57 -16.12
N GLU A 30 -13.81 1.33 -15.13
CA GLU A 30 -15.20 0.91 -15.34
C GLU A 30 -16.01 1.95 -16.15
N ALA A 31 -15.81 3.24 -15.88
CA ALA A 31 -16.46 4.32 -16.63
C ALA A 31 -16.03 4.34 -18.10
N ALA A 32 -14.76 4.03 -18.38
CA ALA A 32 -14.22 3.95 -19.73
C ALA A 32 -14.57 2.63 -20.46
N HIS A 33 -15.01 1.60 -19.74
CA HIS A 33 -15.31 0.27 -20.28
C HIS A 33 -16.68 -0.23 -19.76
N PRO A 34 -17.79 0.28 -20.30
CA PRO A 34 -19.14 -0.12 -19.87
C PRO A 34 -19.33 -1.63 -19.89
N GLY A 35 -19.87 -2.21 -18.83
CA GLY A 35 -20.08 -3.64 -18.65
C GLY A 35 -18.91 -4.41 -18.05
N VAL A 36 -17.75 -3.77 -17.84
CA VAL A 36 -16.62 -4.35 -17.10
C VAL A 36 -16.71 -3.94 -15.64
N LYS A 37 -16.36 -4.85 -14.72
CA LYS A 37 -16.28 -4.63 -13.28
C LYS A 37 -14.90 -4.99 -12.75
N VAL A 38 -14.41 -4.20 -11.79
CA VAL A 38 -13.14 -4.43 -11.09
C VAL A 38 -13.43 -4.62 -9.61
N ASN A 39 -13.19 -5.82 -9.12
CA ASN A 39 -13.39 -6.18 -7.71
C ASN A 39 -12.02 -6.24 -7.03
N PHE A 40 -11.87 -5.51 -5.94
CA PHE A 40 -10.63 -5.45 -5.19
C PHE A 40 -10.70 -6.26 -3.90
N SER A 41 -9.59 -6.92 -3.55
CA SER A 41 -9.29 -7.43 -2.21
C SER A 41 -8.07 -6.67 -1.68
N PHE A 42 -8.25 -5.84 -0.65
CA PHE A 42 -7.18 -5.04 -0.05
C PHE A 42 -6.78 -5.59 1.31
N LEU A 43 -5.64 -6.27 1.36
CA LEU A 43 -5.06 -6.84 2.59
C LEU A 43 -3.54 -6.59 2.64
N ALA A 44 -2.87 -7.12 3.67
CA ALA A 44 -1.40 -7.21 3.66
C ALA A 44 -0.94 -8.08 2.48
N SER A 45 0.16 -7.70 1.83
CA SER A 45 0.65 -8.42 0.64
C SER A 45 0.98 -9.89 0.94
N SER A 46 1.56 -10.18 2.10
CA SER A 46 1.86 -11.54 2.55
C SER A 46 0.60 -12.40 2.70
N THR A 47 -0.47 -11.82 3.25
CA THR A 47 -1.79 -12.48 3.37
C THR A 47 -2.37 -12.80 1.99
N LEU A 48 -2.34 -11.82 1.07
CA LEU A 48 -2.84 -12.01 -0.31
C LEU A 48 -2.03 -13.07 -1.05
N ALA A 49 -0.70 -13.04 -0.93
CA ALA A 49 0.17 -14.04 -1.54
C ALA A 49 -0.16 -15.46 -1.05
N THR A 50 -0.40 -15.61 0.26
CA THR A 50 -0.81 -16.88 0.86
C THR A 50 -2.17 -17.34 0.33
N GLN A 51 -3.15 -16.45 0.25
CA GLN A 51 -4.47 -16.77 -0.29
C GLN A 51 -4.40 -17.23 -1.75
N ILE A 52 -3.61 -16.53 -2.60
CA ILE A 52 -3.45 -16.89 -4.01
C ILE A 52 -2.76 -18.24 -4.14
N LYS A 53 -1.68 -18.49 -3.38
CA LYS A 53 -0.97 -19.78 -3.37
C LYS A 53 -1.86 -20.92 -2.87
N SER A 54 -2.86 -20.62 -2.06
CA SER A 54 -3.88 -21.57 -1.59
C SER A 54 -5.08 -21.72 -2.54
N GLY A 55 -5.01 -21.10 -3.74
CA GLY A 55 -6.03 -21.27 -4.78
C GLY A 55 -7.10 -20.17 -4.83
N ALA A 56 -6.96 -19.07 -4.10
CA ALA A 56 -7.88 -17.93 -4.24
C ALA A 56 -7.79 -17.37 -5.67
N PRO A 57 -8.93 -17.11 -6.34
CA PRO A 57 -8.94 -16.64 -7.72
C PRO A 57 -8.56 -15.16 -7.79
N ALA A 58 -7.34 -14.86 -8.19
CA ALA A 58 -6.88 -13.51 -8.49
C ALA A 58 -6.52 -13.40 -9.98
N ASP A 59 -6.99 -12.36 -10.64
CA ASP A 59 -6.59 -12.04 -12.01
C ASP A 59 -5.32 -11.19 -12.04
N ILE A 60 -5.18 -10.29 -11.06
CA ILE A 60 -4.01 -9.41 -10.89
C ILE A 60 -3.61 -9.42 -9.42
N PHE A 61 -2.31 -9.51 -9.17
CA PHE A 61 -1.72 -9.32 -7.85
C PHE A 61 -0.78 -8.12 -7.84
N VAL A 62 -0.95 -7.22 -6.89
CA VAL A 62 -0.09 -6.05 -6.67
C VAL A 62 0.41 -6.07 -5.23
N SER A 63 1.66 -6.41 -5.07
CA SER A 63 2.33 -6.53 -3.77
C SER A 63 3.16 -5.29 -3.47
N ALA A 64 3.21 -4.88 -2.20
CA ALA A 64 4.14 -3.88 -1.69
C ALA A 64 5.51 -4.48 -1.30
N SER A 65 5.81 -5.71 -1.71
CA SER A 65 7.10 -6.35 -1.44
C SER A 65 7.45 -7.36 -2.53
N PRO A 66 8.68 -7.31 -3.08
CA PRO A 66 9.19 -8.33 -4.00
C PRO A 66 9.26 -9.73 -3.35
N VAL A 67 9.38 -9.82 -2.02
CA VAL A 67 9.43 -11.10 -1.30
C VAL A 67 8.12 -11.86 -1.46
N ASP A 68 6.99 -11.17 -1.36
CA ASP A 68 5.65 -11.77 -1.50
C ASP A 68 5.35 -12.19 -2.95
N MET A 69 6.07 -11.61 -3.92
CA MET A 69 5.94 -11.95 -5.35
C MET A 69 6.73 -13.18 -5.77
N LYS A 70 7.54 -13.75 -4.89
CA LYS A 70 8.29 -15.00 -5.19
C LYS A 70 7.34 -16.13 -5.55
N GLY A 71 7.59 -16.74 -6.72
CA GLY A 71 6.77 -17.83 -7.28
C GLY A 71 5.62 -17.37 -8.18
N PHE A 72 5.40 -16.06 -8.35
CA PHE A 72 4.47 -15.53 -9.35
C PHE A 72 5.23 -15.14 -10.62
N SER A 73 4.78 -15.68 -11.76
CA SER A 73 5.39 -15.40 -13.08
C SER A 73 5.09 -13.95 -13.51
N ASN A 74 5.98 -13.36 -14.30
CA ASN A 74 5.79 -12.05 -14.93
C ASN A 74 5.60 -10.89 -13.95
N ALA A 75 6.07 -11.01 -12.71
CA ALA A 75 6.13 -9.89 -11.79
C ALA A 75 7.12 -8.83 -12.30
N SER A 76 6.74 -7.57 -12.23
CA SER A 76 7.60 -6.45 -12.62
C SER A 76 7.49 -5.32 -11.60
N ASP A 77 8.60 -4.61 -11.38
CA ASP A 77 8.60 -3.41 -10.55
C ASP A 77 7.64 -2.38 -11.12
N TYR A 78 6.95 -1.68 -10.21
CA TYR A 78 5.82 -0.86 -10.60
C TYR A 78 5.81 0.51 -9.90
N LEU A 79 5.92 0.54 -8.58
CA LEU A 79 5.91 1.75 -7.77
C LEU A 79 6.89 1.63 -6.61
N ILE A 80 7.25 2.76 -6.03
CA ILE A 80 7.94 2.85 -4.73
C ILE A 80 7.07 3.68 -3.80
N ASN A 81 7.03 3.29 -2.51
CA ASN A 81 6.44 4.09 -1.45
C ASN A 81 7.41 4.12 -0.26
N LEU A 82 7.35 5.16 0.55
CA LEU A 82 8.21 5.34 1.70
C LEU A 82 7.38 5.25 2.97
N VAL A 83 7.86 4.51 3.97
CA VAL A 83 7.32 4.64 5.32
C VAL A 83 7.83 5.93 5.95
N VAL A 84 6.98 6.54 6.76
CA VAL A 84 7.26 7.79 7.49
C VAL A 84 6.69 7.68 8.89
N LEU A 85 7.22 8.44 9.82
CA LEU A 85 6.56 8.64 11.10
C LEU A 85 5.44 9.67 10.91
N ALA A 86 4.20 9.23 11.08
CA ALA A 86 3.02 10.07 11.03
C ALA A 86 2.56 10.45 12.44
N THR A 87 2.13 11.69 12.59
CA THR A 87 1.56 12.22 13.83
C THR A 87 0.41 13.16 13.50
N ASN A 88 -0.44 13.46 14.49
CA ASN A 88 -1.41 14.52 14.34
C ASN A 88 -0.72 15.86 14.08
N LYS A 89 -1.36 16.74 13.31
CA LYS A 89 -0.77 17.99 12.82
C LYS A 89 -0.27 18.90 13.96
N ASN A 90 -0.96 18.88 15.11
CA ASN A 90 -0.64 19.67 16.29
C ASN A 90 0.25 18.92 17.29
N SER A 91 0.72 17.72 16.97
CA SER A 91 1.63 16.96 17.83
C SER A 91 2.95 17.69 18.05
N LYS A 92 3.50 17.52 19.25
CA LYS A 92 4.84 18.03 19.61
C LYS A 92 5.98 17.13 19.11
N ILE A 93 5.68 15.96 18.57
CA ILE A 93 6.66 15.06 17.93
C ILE A 93 7.10 15.70 16.62
N ASN A 94 8.39 15.98 16.47
CA ASN A 94 8.95 16.70 15.32
C ASN A 94 10.17 16.00 14.68
N LYS A 95 10.68 14.96 15.32
CA LYS A 95 11.81 14.15 14.82
C LYS A 95 11.66 12.69 15.23
N ILE A 96 12.30 11.78 14.52
CA ILE A 96 12.21 10.34 14.77
C ILE A 96 12.69 9.97 16.18
N SER A 97 13.74 10.65 16.68
CA SER A 97 14.29 10.39 18.02
C SER A 97 13.34 10.75 19.17
N ASP A 98 12.25 11.47 18.91
CA ASP A 98 11.21 11.74 19.94
C ASP A 98 10.49 10.45 20.35
N LEU A 99 10.53 9.38 19.51
CA LEU A 99 10.03 8.05 19.86
C LEU A 99 10.75 7.42 21.05
N ASN A 100 11.98 7.84 21.37
CA ASN A 100 12.70 7.40 22.56
C ASN A 100 12.18 8.05 23.86
N GLY A 101 11.20 8.96 23.76
CA GLY A 101 10.53 9.62 24.89
C GLY A 101 9.30 8.84 25.38
N LYS A 102 8.48 9.53 26.17
CA LYS A 102 7.20 9.01 26.68
C LYS A 102 6.09 9.25 25.66
N VAL A 103 6.16 8.60 24.51
CA VAL A 103 5.15 8.67 23.46
C VAL A 103 4.63 7.27 23.14
N THR A 104 3.34 7.16 22.88
CA THR A 104 2.73 5.92 22.39
C THR A 104 2.81 5.89 20.87
N TRP A 105 3.39 4.83 20.31
CA TRP A 105 3.50 4.70 18.87
C TRP A 105 3.31 3.25 18.41
N ILE A 106 2.89 3.09 17.18
CA ILE A 106 2.61 1.79 16.57
C ILE A 106 3.24 1.70 15.18
N GLN A 107 3.38 0.46 14.71
CA GLN A 107 3.75 0.15 13.33
C GLN A 107 3.03 -1.10 12.85
N CYS A 108 3.27 -1.49 11.60
CA CYS A 108 2.86 -2.79 11.10
C CYS A 108 3.67 -3.92 11.73
N ALA A 109 3.09 -5.13 11.75
CA ALA A 109 3.78 -6.36 12.14
C ALA A 109 5.02 -6.62 11.26
N HIS A 110 6.05 -7.22 11.84
CA HIS A 110 7.37 -7.36 11.23
C HIS A 110 7.36 -8.16 9.91
N GLU A 111 6.40 -9.08 9.75
CA GLU A 111 6.26 -9.96 8.59
C GLU A 111 5.51 -9.33 7.40
N VAL A 112 4.97 -8.12 7.54
CA VAL A 112 4.28 -7.44 6.43
C VAL A 112 5.15 -6.32 5.85
N PRO A 113 4.95 -5.92 4.57
CA PRO A 113 5.85 -4.98 3.88
C PRO A 113 6.11 -3.67 4.62
N CYS A 114 5.05 -3.05 5.18
CA CYS A 114 5.20 -1.81 5.96
C CYS A 114 5.98 -2.01 7.27
N GLY A 115 5.90 -3.19 7.90
CA GLY A 115 6.67 -3.52 9.09
C GLY A 115 8.13 -3.75 8.78
N MET A 116 8.43 -4.52 7.73
CA MET A 116 9.81 -4.73 7.28
C MET A 116 10.53 -3.41 6.97
N ALA A 117 9.88 -2.48 6.28
CA ALA A 117 10.43 -1.17 5.98
C ALA A 117 10.56 -0.30 7.24
N ALA A 118 9.59 -0.36 8.15
CA ALA A 118 9.63 0.34 9.44
C ALA A 118 10.82 -0.12 10.29
N ASP A 119 11.02 -1.45 10.41
CA ASP A 119 12.12 -2.03 11.18
C ASP A 119 13.48 -1.58 10.62
N ALA A 120 13.67 -1.65 9.30
CA ALA A 120 14.89 -1.22 8.65
C ALA A 120 15.17 0.29 8.88
N ALA A 121 14.14 1.13 8.74
CA ALA A 121 14.24 2.56 8.95
C ALA A 121 14.52 2.93 10.42
N LEU A 122 13.86 2.26 11.39
CA LEU A 122 14.08 2.49 12.81
C LEU A 122 15.49 2.13 13.28
N ILE A 123 16.05 1.03 12.75
CA ILE A 123 17.44 0.62 13.02
C ILE A 123 18.41 1.72 12.59
N SER A 124 18.20 2.32 11.41
CA SER A 124 19.08 3.38 10.89
C SER A 124 19.02 4.67 11.72
N GLU A 125 17.92 4.91 12.44
CA GLU A 125 17.71 6.10 13.30
C GLU A 125 18.10 5.88 14.76
N GLY A 126 18.50 4.67 15.16
CA GLY A 126 18.86 4.35 16.53
C GLY A 126 17.68 4.45 17.53
N VAL A 127 16.47 4.14 17.09
CA VAL A 127 15.30 4.09 17.96
C VAL A 127 15.36 2.85 18.83
N ASN A 128 15.30 3.03 20.16
CA ASN A 128 15.47 1.94 21.13
C ASN A 128 14.15 1.55 21.84
N THR A 129 13.08 2.29 21.65
CA THR A 129 11.75 1.97 22.19
C THR A 129 11.02 1.01 21.29
N LYS A 130 10.02 0.33 21.85
CA LYS A 130 9.17 -0.60 21.10
C LYS A 130 7.80 0.01 20.84
N PRO A 131 7.15 -0.32 19.72
CA PRO A 131 5.76 0.05 19.49
C PRO A 131 4.86 -0.60 20.55
N VAL A 132 3.79 0.10 20.94
CA VAL A 132 2.80 -0.44 21.90
C VAL A 132 1.89 -1.47 21.24
N SER A 133 1.84 -1.50 19.91
CA SER A 133 1.08 -2.50 19.13
C SER A 133 1.69 -2.69 17.75
N LEU A 134 1.56 -3.92 17.23
CA LEU A 134 1.91 -4.31 15.87
C LEU A 134 0.63 -4.58 15.08
N GLU A 135 0.43 -3.86 13.98
CA GLU A 135 -0.80 -3.92 13.21
C GLU A 135 -0.67 -4.86 12.00
N PRO A 136 -1.72 -5.63 11.67
CA PRO A 136 -1.66 -6.61 10.57
C PRO A 136 -1.56 -5.98 9.18
N LYS A 137 -1.84 -4.69 9.05
CA LYS A 137 -1.75 -3.92 7.80
C LYS A 137 -1.69 -2.42 8.09
N VAL A 138 -1.16 -1.64 7.15
CA VAL A 138 -0.94 -0.20 7.32
C VAL A 138 -2.24 0.58 7.57
N THR A 139 -3.35 0.18 6.93
CA THR A 139 -4.64 0.86 7.15
C THR A 139 -5.17 0.69 8.57
N SER A 140 -4.79 -0.37 9.29
CA SER A 140 -5.12 -0.52 10.71
C SER A 140 -4.30 0.44 11.58
N ALA A 141 -3.00 0.59 11.30
CA ALA A 141 -2.15 1.57 11.99
C ALA A 141 -2.63 3.00 11.75
N LEU A 142 -2.95 3.34 10.49
CA LEU A 142 -3.51 4.65 10.13
C LEU A 142 -4.83 4.94 10.86
N ALA A 143 -5.73 3.96 10.94
CA ALA A 143 -7.03 4.13 11.58
C ALA A 143 -6.88 4.46 13.08
N LYS A 144 -5.99 3.77 13.80
CA LYS A 144 -5.71 4.04 15.22
C LYS A 144 -5.12 5.44 15.44
N LEU A 145 -4.20 5.88 14.57
CA LEU A 145 -3.66 7.24 14.63
C LEU A 145 -4.75 8.29 14.38
N LEU A 146 -5.61 8.08 13.39
CA LEU A 146 -6.73 8.99 13.07
C LEU A 146 -7.83 9.03 14.14
N ALA A 147 -7.91 7.99 14.97
CA ALA A 147 -8.82 7.88 16.11
C ALA A 147 -8.21 8.42 17.43
N ASP A 148 -7.01 9.00 17.37
CA ASP A 148 -6.24 9.53 18.54
C ASP A 148 -5.95 8.45 19.61
N GLU A 149 -5.89 7.15 19.22
CA GLU A 149 -5.57 6.06 20.14
C GLU A 149 -4.06 6.01 20.46
N VAL A 150 -3.23 6.63 19.63
CA VAL A 150 -1.77 6.69 19.77
C VAL A 150 -1.23 8.06 19.34
N ASP A 151 -0.06 8.44 19.83
CA ASP A 151 0.59 9.71 19.51
C ASP A 151 1.21 9.72 18.12
N ALA A 152 1.66 8.55 17.65
CA ALA A 152 2.35 8.40 16.37
C ALA A 152 2.14 6.99 15.77
N ALA A 153 2.28 6.89 14.46
CA ALA A 153 2.30 5.62 13.74
C ALA A 153 3.30 5.65 12.59
N ILE A 154 3.96 4.52 12.33
CA ILE A 154 4.74 4.37 11.10
C ILE A 154 3.80 3.83 10.04
N VAL A 155 3.54 4.67 9.03
CA VAL A 155 2.64 4.43 7.90
C VAL A 155 3.31 4.88 6.60
N TYR A 156 2.67 4.71 5.46
CA TYR A 156 3.23 5.22 4.22
C TYR A 156 3.02 6.73 4.04
N LYS A 157 3.93 7.36 3.32
CA LYS A 157 3.85 8.78 2.95
C LYS A 157 2.54 9.11 2.21
N THR A 158 2.09 8.18 1.35
CA THR A 158 0.80 8.29 0.66
C THR A 158 -0.40 8.36 1.60
N ASP A 159 -0.36 7.64 2.73
CA ASP A 159 -1.42 7.66 3.74
C ASP A 159 -1.50 9.04 4.42
N VAL A 160 -0.35 9.63 4.74
CA VAL A 160 -0.28 10.97 5.33
C VAL A 160 -0.74 12.03 4.33
N LEU A 161 -0.31 11.95 3.07
CA LEU A 161 -0.75 12.89 2.03
C LEU A 161 -2.26 12.85 1.81
N SER A 162 -2.87 11.65 1.82
CA SER A 162 -4.32 11.49 1.72
C SER A 162 -5.07 12.06 2.93
N ASN A 163 -4.39 12.19 4.09
CA ASN A 163 -4.94 12.71 5.33
C ASN A 163 -4.26 14.02 5.78
N SER A 164 -3.68 14.79 4.86
CA SER A 164 -2.86 15.98 5.10
C SER A 164 -3.54 17.12 5.86
N LYS A 165 -4.87 17.10 5.97
CA LYS A 165 -5.63 18.02 6.83
C LYS A 165 -5.45 17.71 8.32
N LYS A 166 -5.25 16.44 8.69
CA LYS A 166 -5.15 15.96 10.08
C LYS A 166 -3.74 15.56 10.46
N LEU A 167 -2.96 15.03 9.53
CA LEU A 167 -1.66 14.43 9.79
C LEU A 167 -0.52 15.27 9.22
N LYS A 168 0.66 15.13 9.84
CA LYS A 168 1.97 15.52 9.32
C LYS A 168 2.88 14.30 9.31
N SER A 169 3.88 14.29 8.42
CA SER A 169 4.92 13.26 8.36
C SER A 169 6.28 13.81 8.78
N ILE A 170 7.08 12.92 9.31
CA ILE A 170 8.51 13.09 9.56
C ILE A 170 9.20 11.98 8.77
N ASP A 171 10.02 12.38 7.82
CA ASP A 171 10.74 11.43 6.96
C ASP A 171 11.91 10.82 7.73
N PHE A 172 12.22 9.55 7.49
CA PHE A 172 13.44 8.89 7.96
C PHE A 172 14.65 9.42 7.17
N SER A 173 15.82 9.47 7.79
CA SER A 173 17.05 9.95 7.13
C SER A 173 17.51 8.97 6.03
N ASP A 174 17.41 7.66 6.29
CA ASP A 174 17.68 6.63 5.29
C ASP A 174 16.41 6.30 4.48
N GLN A 175 16.21 7.05 3.39
CA GLN A 175 15.08 6.84 2.47
C GLN A 175 15.10 5.46 1.82
N LYS A 176 16.29 4.86 1.64
CA LYS A 176 16.41 3.52 1.05
C LYS A 176 15.90 2.45 2.02
N ALA A 177 16.24 2.56 3.30
CA ALA A 177 15.73 1.68 4.33
C ALA A 177 14.20 1.82 4.49
N ALA A 178 13.68 3.05 4.36
CA ALA A 178 12.23 3.34 4.46
C ALA A 178 11.43 2.94 3.21
N ALA A 179 12.06 2.53 2.12
CA ALA A 179 11.39 2.26 0.84
C ALA A 179 10.78 0.86 0.78
N THR A 180 9.60 0.79 0.17
CA THR A 180 8.99 -0.46 -0.30
C THR A 180 8.80 -0.41 -1.81
N THR A 181 9.26 -1.47 -2.50
CA THR A 181 9.05 -1.63 -3.95
C THR A 181 7.79 -2.44 -4.18
N TYR A 182 6.87 -1.87 -4.95
CA TYR A 182 5.66 -2.57 -5.38
C TYR A 182 5.93 -3.30 -6.68
N GLN A 183 5.42 -4.53 -6.75
CA GLN A 183 5.42 -5.31 -7.98
C GLN A 183 4.00 -5.68 -8.39
N ILE A 184 3.78 -5.81 -9.70
CA ILE A 184 2.50 -6.20 -10.29
C ILE A 184 2.68 -7.43 -11.17
N ALA A 185 1.74 -8.39 -11.06
CA ALA A 185 1.68 -9.57 -11.91
C ALA A 185 0.25 -9.81 -12.39
N VAL A 186 0.07 -10.20 -13.67
CA VAL A 186 -1.18 -10.71 -14.22
C VAL A 186 -1.14 -12.23 -14.10
N LEU A 187 -2.14 -12.80 -13.43
CA LEU A 187 -2.18 -14.22 -13.03
C LEU A 187 -3.15 -15.06 -13.85
N SER A 188 -4.04 -14.46 -14.59
CA SER A 188 -5.07 -15.16 -15.36
C SER A 188 -5.04 -14.81 -16.84
N LYS A 189 -5.79 -15.61 -17.64
CA LYS A 189 -6.04 -15.34 -19.06
C LYS A 189 -7.26 -14.44 -19.31
N ASN A 190 -7.83 -13.81 -18.27
CA ASN A 190 -8.90 -12.84 -18.43
C ASN A 190 -8.37 -11.63 -19.23
N ARG A 191 -8.89 -11.43 -20.44
CA ARG A 191 -8.43 -10.33 -21.33
C ARG A 191 -8.54 -8.96 -20.66
N TRP A 192 -9.56 -8.76 -19.83
CA TRP A 192 -9.76 -7.51 -19.14
C TRP A 192 -8.73 -7.27 -18.01
N ALA A 193 -8.17 -8.36 -17.45
CA ALA A 193 -7.07 -8.23 -16.48
C ALA A 193 -5.81 -7.66 -17.15
N ALA A 194 -5.44 -8.14 -18.34
CA ALA A 194 -4.32 -7.57 -19.09
C ALA A 194 -4.58 -6.09 -19.44
N THR A 195 -5.77 -5.77 -19.96
CA THR A 195 -6.16 -4.39 -20.29
C THR A 195 -6.12 -3.47 -19.06
N PHE A 196 -6.58 -3.95 -17.90
CA PHE A 196 -6.52 -3.18 -16.66
C PHE A 196 -5.07 -3.02 -16.17
N ALA A 197 -4.23 -4.03 -16.27
CA ALA A 197 -2.82 -3.92 -15.94
C ALA A 197 -2.09 -2.90 -16.83
N ASP A 198 -2.39 -2.87 -18.13
CA ASP A 198 -1.86 -1.86 -19.05
C ASP A 198 -2.36 -0.45 -18.70
N PHE A 199 -3.65 -0.32 -18.34
CA PHE A 199 -4.19 0.94 -17.84
C PHE A 199 -3.46 1.41 -16.57
N LEU A 200 -3.20 0.51 -15.61
CA LEU A 200 -2.46 0.82 -14.39
C LEU A 200 -1.03 1.32 -14.68
N LYS A 201 -0.38 0.76 -15.71
CA LYS A 201 0.97 1.15 -16.17
C LYS A 201 0.98 2.33 -17.15
N SER A 202 -0.17 2.86 -17.54
CA SER A 202 -0.24 3.98 -18.47
C SER A 202 0.36 5.26 -17.87
N ARG A 203 0.93 6.13 -18.75
CA ARG A 203 1.50 7.42 -18.33
C ARG A 203 0.52 8.29 -17.53
N ALA A 204 -0.77 8.24 -17.88
CA ALA A 204 -1.80 9.00 -17.17
C ALA A 204 -2.01 8.48 -15.74
N THR A 205 -2.11 7.16 -15.58
CA THR A 205 -2.25 6.52 -14.28
C THR A 205 -0.99 6.70 -13.42
N LEU A 206 0.19 6.54 -13.99
CA LEU A 206 1.45 6.75 -13.26
C LEU A 206 1.59 8.20 -12.77
N ARG A 207 1.21 9.21 -13.59
CA ARG A 207 1.14 10.60 -13.13
C ARG A 207 0.15 10.80 -11.99
N PHE A 208 -1.02 10.16 -12.06
CA PHE A 208 -1.99 10.19 -10.97
C PHE A 208 -1.43 9.57 -9.69
N LEU A 209 -0.80 8.40 -9.77
CA LEU A 209 -0.18 7.73 -8.61
C LEU A 209 0.96 8.58 -8.01
N LYS A 210 1.79 9.20 -8.87
CA LYS A 210 2.81 10.14 -8.43
C LYS A 210 2.22 11.35 -7.69
N SER A 211 1.09 11.87 -8.14
CA SER A 211 0.38 12.96 -7.43
C SER A 211 -0.19 12.53 -6.07
N LYS A 212 -0.31 11.22 -5.82
CA LYS A 212 -0.69 10.63 -4.53
C LYS A 212 0.50 10.35 -3.61
N GLY A 213 1.73 10.58 -4.06
CA GLY A 213 2.96 10.41 -3.29
C GLY A 213 3.72 9.13 -3.58
N PHE A 214 3.28 8.32 -4.53
CA PHE A 214 4.10 7.19 -5.01
C PHE A 214 5.25 7.69 -5.87
N GLU A 215 6.37 6.96 -5.84
CA GLU A 215 7.50 7.17 -6.73
C GLU A 215 7.55 6.05 -7.80
N LEU A 216 8.30 6.27 -8.86
CA LEU A 216 8.55 5.27 -9.91
C LEU A 216 9.90 4.62 -9.66
N PRO A 217 10.05 3.29 -9.96
CA PRO A 217 11.33 2.59 -9.87
C PRO A 217 12.43 3.20 -10.70
#